data_7f9abb47282427b291bb9ca4f2fc8ac4
#
_entry.id   7f9abb47282427b291bb9ca4f2fc8ac4
#
_cell.length_a   1.000
_cell.length_b   1.000
_cell.length_c   1.000
_cell.angle_alpha   90.00
_cell.angle_beta   90.00
_cell.angle_gamma   90.00
#
_symmetry.space_group_name_H-M   'P 1'
#
loop_
_entity.id
_entity.type
_entity.pdbx_description
1 polymer ?
#
loop_
_entity_poly.entity_id
_entity_poly.type
_entity_poly.pdbx_seq_one_letter_code
_entity_poly.pdbx_strand_id
1 'polypeptide(L)'
;MTGTADTAFECFRPGGPLALLPAPALPDGPRYTVVWSDAAEASRRRAALPADALGQELREALRAALGPRHWGRHAGHFGPLRVCTPAVAVPLPRVRRRQTTTSGQVWIGNAAQMLHPVAGQGLNLGLRDAFVLARELGDAVFDTGLPGPHARVARALEAHARARLTDRWLTIHGTDLLSTAFSWPAARTLPPMLLNAMHVARPLRLPLARALVFGHR
;
A
#
# COMPACT_ATOMS: atom_id res chain seq x y z
N MET A 1 -15.78 23.24 -11.00
CA MET A 1 -16.00 22.26 -9.90
C MET A 1 -14.73 22.22 -9.06
N THR A 2 -14.79 22.72 -7.84
CA THR A 2 -13.68 22.67 -6.88
C THR A 2 -13.63 21.28 -6.25
N GLY A 3 -13.31 20.26 -7.05
CA GLY A 3 -13.02 18.95 -6.55
C GLY A 3 -11.65 18.97 -5.87
N THR A 4 -11.54 18.34 -4.72
CA THR A 4 -10.28 18.14 -4.01
C THR A 4 -9.37 17.20 -4.83
N ALA A 5 -8.74 17.75 -5.89
CA ALA A 5 -7.84 17.01 -6.78
C ALA A 5 -6.70 16.29 -6.04
N ASP A 6 -6.49 16.66 -4.75
CA ASP A 6 -5.39 16.18 -3.91
C ASP A 6 -5.83 15.21 -2.81
N THR A 7 -7.07 14.69 -2.86
CA THR A 7 -7.58 13.80 -1.82
C THR A 7 -7.66 12.36 -2.33
N ALA A 8 -6.94 11.45 -1.68
CA ALA A 8 -7.09 10.03 -1.87
C ALA A 8 -8.29 9.48 -1.07
N PHE A 9 -9.01 8.54 -1.66
CA PHE A 9 -10.09 7.81 -0.99
C PHE A 9 -9.72 6.33 -0.93
N GLU A 10 -9.78 5.74 0.24
CA GLU A 10 -9.61 4.30 0.43
C GLU A 10 -10.80 3.74 1.19
N CYS A 11 -11.52 2.83 0.55
CA CYS A 11 -12.70 2.19 1.08
C CYS A 11 -12.41 0.72 1.36
N PHE A 12 -12.56 0.32 2.61
CA PHE A 12 -12.43 -1.08 3.02
C PHE A 12 -13.76 -1.80 2.83
N ARG A 13 -13.76 -2.86 2.02
CA ARG A 13 -14.95 -3.63 1.64
C ARG A 13 -14.74 -5.12 1.92
N PRO A 14 -15.81 -5.92 2.04
CA PRO A 14 -15.70 -7.36 2.26
C PRO A 14 -14.87 -8.12 1.22
N GLY A 15 -14.91 -7.68 -0.05
CA GLY A 15 -14.12 -8.29 -1.14
C GLY A 15 -12.68 -7.80 -1.22
N GLY A 16 -12.32 -6.73 -0.48
CA GLY A 16 -11.02 -6.11 -0.52
C GLY A 16 -11.08 -4.58 -0.65
N PRO A 17 -9.96 -3.88 -0.48
CA PRO A 17 -9.91 -2.44 -0.56
C PRO A 17 -10.18 -1.92 -1.99
N LEU A 18 -10.80 -0.75 -2.03
CA LEU A 18 -11.01 0.06 -3.22
C LEU A 18 -10.41 1.44 -2.95
N ALA A 19 -9.36 1.78 -3.66
CA ALA A 19 -8.69 3.06 -3.54
C ALA A 19 -8.83 3.91 -4.82
N LEU A 20 -9.10 5.19 -4.62
CA LEU A 20 -9.01 6.23 -5.65
C LEU A 20 -7.84 7.14 -5.29
N LEU A 21 -6.81 7.11 -6.09
CA LEU A 21 -5.59 7.87 -5.88
C LEU A 21 -5.53 9.04 -6.86
N PRO A 22 -5.31 10.28 -6.39
CA PRO A 22 -5.19 11.44 -7.27
C PRO A 22 -4.14 11.19 -8.35
N ALA A 23 -4.47 11.56 -9.58
CA ALA A 23 -3.58 11.54 -10.72
C ALA A 23 -3.55 12.94 -11.35
N PRO A 24 -2.55 13.28 -12.17
CA PRO A 24 -2.53 14.58 -12.86
C PRO A 24 -3.84 14.84 -13.57
N ALA A 25 -4.44 16.01 -13.29
CA ALA A 25 -5.74 16.38 -13.84
C ALA A 25 -5.69 16.47 -15.37
N LEU A 26 -6.83 16.20 -16.01
CA LEU A 26 -7.05 16.46 -17.42
C LEU A 26 -7.78 17.81 -17.57
N PRO A 27 -7.80 18.41 -18.78
CA PRO A 27 -8.52 19.65 -19.04
C PRO A 27 -10.00 19.58 -18.68
N ASP A 28 -10.60 18.41 -18.75
CA ASP A 28 -12.01 18.14 -18.47
C ASP A 28 -12.31 17.80 -17.00
N GLY A 29 -11.30 17.78 -16.13
CA GLY A 29 -11.50 17.64 -14.69
C GLY A 29 -10.49 16.76 -13.95
N PRO A 30 -10.75 16.51 -12.64
CA PRO A 30 -9.88 15.70 -11.82
C PRO A 30 -9.84 14.24 -12.29
N ARG A 31 -8.67 13.62 -12.18
CA ARG A 31 -8.45 12.22 -12.55
C ARG A 31 -7.97 11.41 -11.36
N TYR A 32 -8.36 10.14 -11.32
CA TYR A 32 -7.94 9.19 -10.32
C TYR A 32 -7.42 7.90 -10.94
N THR A 33 -6.37 7.37 -10.35
CA THR A 33 -5.99 5.96 -10.55
C THR A 33 -6.80 5.12 -9.59
N VAL A 34 -7.51 4.11 -10.12
CA VAL A 34 -8.32 3.20 -9.31
C VAL A 34 -7.54 1.92 -9.05
N VAL A 35 -7.40 1.56 -7.78
CA VAL A 35 -6.88 0.26 -7.35
C VAL A 35 -8.01 -0.49 -6.65
N TRP A 36 -8.48 -1.55 -7.27
CA TRP A 36 -9.64 -2.32 -6.80
C TRP A 36 -9.24 -3.78 -6.55
N SER A 37 -8.99 -4.11 -5.29
CA SER A 37 -8.67 -5.48 -4.89
C SER A 37 -9.94 -6.31 -4.68
N ASP A 38 -9.93 -7.53 -5.19
CA ASP A 38 -11.03 -8.49 -5.04
C ASP A 38 -10.53 -9.91 -5.37
N ALA A 39 -11.43 -10.91 -5.30
CA ALA A 39 -11.17 -12.25 -5.80
C ALA A 39 -10.72 -12.22 -7.27
N ALA A 40 -9.83 -13.13 -7.64
CA ALA A 40 -9.22 -13.14 -8.98
C ALA A 40 -10.24 -13.21 -10.12
N GLU A 41 -11.31 -13.98 -9.94
CA GLU A 41 -12.40 -14.10 -10.92
C GLU A 41 -13.16 -12.78 -11.08
N ALA A 42 -13.55 -12.14 -9.97
CA ALA A 42 -14.23 -10.84 -9.98
C ALA A 42 -13.36 -9.75 -10.63
N SER A 43 -12.06 -9.76 -10.35
CA SER A 43 -11.11 -8.81 -10.96
C SER A 43 -10.96 -9.03 -12.47
N ARG A 44 -10.87 -10.29 -12.93
CA ARG A 44 -10.82 -10.60 -14.36
C ARG A 44 -12.12 -10.22 -15.08
N ARG A 45 -13.28 -10.50 -14.46
CA ARG A 45 -14.58 -10.10 -15.01
C ARG A 45 -14.66 -8.58 -15.19
N ARG A 46 -14.27 -7.81 -14.17
CA ARG A 46 -14.27 -6.32 -14.25
C ARG A 46 -13.31 -5.80 -15.33
N ALA A 47 -12.14 -6.40 -15.46
CA ALA A 47 -11.17 -6.00 -16.48
C ALA A 47 -11.70 -6.21 -17.93
N ALA A 48 -12.65 -7.11 -18.10
CA ALA A 48 -13.31 -7.39 -19.38
C ALA A 48 -14.57 -6.54 -19.63
N LEU A 49 -15.02 -5.72 -18.67
CA LEU A 49 -16.21 -4.89 -18.85
C LEU A 49 -15.96 -3.73 -19.83
N PRO A 50 -16.96 -3.33 -20.60
CA PRO A 50 -16.95 -2.05 -21.29
C PRO A 50 -16.77 -0.88 -20.32
N ALA A 51 -16.17 0.21 -20.78
CA ALA A 51 -15.84 1.37 -19.96
C ALA A 51 -17.03 1.92 -19.15
N ASP A 52 -18.19 2.04 -19.78
CA ASP A 52 -19.40 2.55 -19.13
C ASP A 52 -19.91 1.60 -18.03
N ALA A 53 -19.93 0.30 -18.31
CA ALA A 53 -20.35 -0.71 -17.34
C ALA A 53 -19.40 -0.77 -16.14
N LEU A 54 -18.09 -0.66 -16.38
CA LEU A 54 -17.09 -0.58 -15.30
C LEU A 54 -17.26 0.70 -14.48
N GLY A 55 -17.54 1.84 -15.12
CA GLY A 55 -17.81 3.11 -14.46
C GLY A 55 -19.04 3.05 -13.55
N GLN A 56 -20.09 2.40 -14.00
CA GLN A 56 -21.30 2.17 -13.19
C GLN A 56 -21.03 1.27 -12.00
N GLU A 57 -20.38 0.11 -12.22
CA GLU A 57 -20.03 -0.82 -11.12
C GLU A 57 -19.12 -0.15 -10.08
N LEU A 58 -18.14 0.64 -10.52
CA LEU A 58 -17.28 1.41 -9.63
C LEU A 58 -18.09 2.41 -8.78
N ARG A 59 -19.03 3.13 -9.40
CA ARG A 59 -19.90 4.09 -8.70
C ARG A 59 -20.78 3.40 -7.66
N GLU A 60 -21.35 2.27 -7.99
CA GLU A 60 -22.16 1.47 -7.06
C GLU A 60 -21.33 0.94 -5.88
N ALA A 61 -20.13 0.45 -6.16
CA ALA A 61 -19.19 -0.02 -5.14
C ALA A 61 -18.77 1.10 -4.17
N LEU A 62 -18.50 2.30 -4.68
CA LEU A 62 -18.18 3.48 -3.85
C LEU A 62 -19.38 3.91 -3.01
N ARG A 63 -20.59 3.95 -3.62
CA ARG A 63 -21.81 4.29 -2.91
C ARG A 63 -22.10 3.31 -1.76
N ALA A 64 -21.92 2.02 -2.02
CA ALA A 64 -22.11 0.98 -1.01
C ALA A 64 -21.07 1.08 0.12
N ALA A 65 -19.82 1.35 -0.22
CA ALA A 65 -18.73 1.46 0.74
C ALA A 65 -18.83 2.70 1.63
N LEU A 66 -19.19 3.84 1.06
CA LEU A 66 -19.33 5.11 1.78
C LEU A 66 -20.61 5.20 2.61
N GLY A 67 -21.63 4.48 2.21
CA GLY A 67 -22.97 4.57 2.81
C GLY A 67 -23.66 5.92 2.56
N PRO A 68 -24.97 6.03 2.90
CA PRO A 68 -25.79 7.18 2.50
C PRO A 68 -25.27 8.54 3.00
N ARG A 69 -24.78 8.60 4.25
CA ARG A 69 -24.33 9.85 4.89
C ARG A 69 -23.04 10.39 4.28
N HIS A 70 -22.06 9.53 4.02
CA HIS A 70 -20.78 9.95 3.43
C HIS A 70 -20.93 10.14 1.93
N TRP A 71 -21.72 9.29 1.26
CA TRP A 71 -22.02 9.48 -0.16
C TRP A 71 -22.64 10.85 -0.43
N GLY A 72 -23.64 11.29 0.35
CA GLY A 72 -24.26 12.60 0.20
C GLY A 72 -23.27 13.77 0.31
N ARG A 73 -22.29 13.66 1.18
CA ARG A 73 -21.23 14.68 1.33
C ARG A 73 -20.21 14.67 0.20
N HIS A 74 -19.91 13.52 -0.38
CA HIS A 74 -18.87 13.34 -1.40
C HIS A 74 -19.42 13.07 -2.80
N ALA A 75 -20.76 12.97 -2.96
CA ALA A 75 -21.38 12.69 -4.27
C ALA A 75 -21.01 13.72 -5.34
N GLY A 76 -20.78 14.98 -4.97
CA GLY A 76 -20.30 16.01 -5.87
C GLY A 76 -18.88 15.78 -6.39
N HIS A 77 -18.05 15.05 -5.63
CA HIS A 77 -16.69 14.66 -6.05
C HIS A 77 -16.71 13.48 -7.01
N PHE A 78 -17.71 12.62 -6.89
CA PHE A 78 -17.88 11.41 -7.69
C PHE A 78 -18.99 11.58 -8.73
N GLY A 79 -19.03 12.69 -9.44
CA GLY A 79 -19.94 12.91 -10.56
C GLY A 79 -20.06 11.69 -11.50
N PRO A 80 -20.48 11.81 -12.74
CA PRO A 80 -20.42 10.71 -13.68
C PRO A 80 -18.95 10.27 -13.82
N LEU A 81 -18.67 9.02 -13.38
CA LEU A 81 -17.33 8.42 -13.50
C LEU A 81 -17.15 7.93 -14.93
N ARG A 82 -16.16 8.47 -15.61
CA ARG A 82 -15.75 8.04 -16.94
C ARG A 82 -14.44 7.27 -16.84
N VAL A 83 -14.42 6.03 -17.31
CA VAL A 83 -13.21 5.23 -17.41
C VAL A 83 -12.39 5.72 -18.61
N CYS A 84 -11.18 6.21 -18.37
CA CYS A 84 -10.32 6.81 -19.40
C CYS A 84 -9.30 5.82 -19.96
N THR A 85 -9.02 4.73 -19.26
CA THR A 85 -8.05 3.70 -19.67
C THR A 85 -8.61 2.31 -19.41
N PRO A 86 -8.28 1.30 -20.20
CA PRO A 86 -8.66 -0.07 -19.93
C PRO A 86 -8.24 -0.53 -18.53
N ALA A 87 -9.09 -1.30 -17.87
CA ALA A 87 -8.72 -1.95 -16.61
C ALA A 87 -7.86 -3.19 -16.89
N VAL A 88 -6.92 -3.44 -15.99
CA VAL A 88 -6.04 -4.62 -16.03
C VAL A 88 -6.14 -5.38 -14.73
N ALA A 89 -6.39 -6.68 -14.80
CA ALA A 89 -6.35 -7.55 -13.63
C ALA A 89 -4.90 -8.04 -13.41
N VAL A 90 -4.34 -7.66 -12.28
CA VAL A 90 -2.96 -8.00 -11.91
C VAL A 90 -2.99 -8.98 -10.74
N PRO A 91 -2.41 -10.20 -10.87
CA PRO A 91 -2.28 -11.10 -9.74
C PRO A 91 -1.34 -10.51 -8.69
N LEU A 92 -1.69 -10.67 -7.43
CA LEU A 92 -0.89 -10.23 -6.28
C LEU A 92 -0.33 -11.47 -5.56
N PRO A 93 0.76 -12.06 -6.03
CA PRO A 93 1.38 -13.19 -5.36
C PRO A 93 1.94 -12.73 -4.00
N ARG A 94 1.78 -13.58 -2.99
CA ARG A 94 2.44 -13.35 -1.69
C ARG A 94 3.87 -13.81 -1.79
N VAL A 95 4.79 -12.87 -1.86
CA VAL A 95 6.23 -13.15 -1.80
C VAL A 95 6.73 -12.75 -0.41
N ARG A 96 7.37 -13.69 0.27
CA ARG A 96 8.03 -13.44 1.56
C ARG A 96 9.30 -14.28 1.63
N ARG A 97 10.44 -13.63 1.41
CA ARG A 97 11.72 -14.27 1.65
C ARG A 97 12.03 -14.23 3.15
N ARG A 98 12.30 -15.40 3.72
CA ARG A 98 12.79 -15.49 5.11
C ARG A 98 14.20 -14.92 5.20
N GLN A 99 15.04 -15.25 4.23
CA GLN A 99 16.41 -14.73 4.11
C GLN A 99 16.47 -13.76 2.93
N THR A 100 16.89 -12.53 3.20
CA THR A 100 16.99 -11.46 2.20
C THR A 100 18.40 -11.19 1.72
N THR A 101 19.36 -11.90 2.28
CA THR A 101 20.77 -11.80 1.90
C THR A 101 21.37 -13.18 1.78
N THR A 102 22.27 -13.34 0.82
CA THR A 102 23.19 -14.48 0.69
C THR A 102 24.58 -13.95 0.36
N SER A 103 25.56 -14.83 0.13
CA SER A 103 26.90 -14.39 -0.27
C SER A 103 26.86 -13.53 -1.53
N GLY A 104 27.12 -12.24 -1.37
CA GLY A 104 27.16 -11.27 -2.48
C GLY A 104 25.81 -10.86 -3.10
N GLN A 105 24.68 -11.30 -2.55
CA GLN A 105 23.35 -10.96 -3.07
C GLN A 105 22.42 -10.43 -1.98
N VAL A 106 21.56 -9.49 -2.36
CA VAL A 106 20.51 -8.96 -1.50
C VAL A 106 19.21 -8.76 -2.30
N TRP A 107 18.09 -9.15 -1.71
CA TRP A 107 16.75 -8.89 -2.24
C TRP A 107 16.10 -7.75 -1.46
N ILE A 108 15.60 -6.75 -2.18
CA ILE A 108 14.91 -5.58 -1.62
C ILE A 108 13.56 -5.39 -2.30
N GLY A 109 12.67 -4.60 -1.66
CA GLY A 109 11.35 -4.29 -2.20
C GLY A 109 10.54 -5.54 -2.57
N ASN A 110 9.88 -5.54 -3.73
CA ASN A 110 9.02 -6.65 -4.17
C ASN A 110 9.77 -7.97 -4.39
N ALA A 111 11.08 -7.93 -4.62
CA ALA A 111 11.89 -9.15 -4.71
C ALA A 111 12.10 -9.83 -3.35
N ALA A 112 12.07 -9.06 -2.26
CA ALA A 112 12.16 -9.56 -0.89
C ALA A 112 10.78 -9.89 -0.30
N GLN A 113 9.81 -9.00 -0.50
CA GLN A 113 8.45 -9.11 0.00
C GLN A 113 7.46 -8.38 -0.89
N MET A 114 6.38 -9.04 -1.28
CA MET A 114 5.25 -8.41 -1.94
C MET A 114 4.10 -8.32 -0.94
N LEU A 115 3.67 -7.09 -0.65
CA LEU A 115 2.61 -6.80 0.30
C LEU A 115 1.27 -6.65 -0.41
N HIS A 116 0.20 -6.89 0.33
CA HIS A 116 -1.12 -6.47 -0.13
C HIS A 116 -1.13 -4.94 -0.30
N PRO A 117 -1.76 -4.38 -1.37
CA PRO A 117 -1.75 -2.95 -1.66
C PRO A 117 -2.46 -2.07 -0.62
N VAL A 118 -3.08 -2.68 0.41
CA VAL A 118 -3.65 -1.99 1.57
C VAL A 118 -2.62 -1.00 2.15
N ALA A 119 -3.05 0.23 2.33
CA ALA A 119 -2.25 1.32 2.90
C ALA A 119 -0.97 1.70 2.11
N GLY A 120 -0.78 1.22 0.87
CA GLY A 120 0.30 1.64 -0.01
C GLY A 120 1.73 1.40 0.50
N GLN A 121 1.93 0.47 1.45
CA GLN A 121 3.22 0.32 2.16
C GLN A 121 4.32 -0.37 1.34
N GLY A 122 4.00 -1.01 0.21
CA GLY A 122 4.98 -1.76 -0.59
C GLY A 122 6.14 -0.88 -1.10
N LEU A 123 5.82 0.28 -1.66
CA LEU A 123 6.82 1.25 -2.13
C LEU A 123 7.65 1.81 -0.97
N ASN A 124 7.00 2.22 0.11
CA ASN A 124 7.68 2.78 1.28
C ASN A 124 8.67 1.79 1.89
N LEU A 125 8.28 0.51 1.99
CA LEU A 125 9.16 -0.53 2.51
C LEU A 125 10.35 -0.75 1.58
N GLY A 126 10.14 -0.77 0.26
CA GLY A 126 11.21 -0.91 -0.74
C GLY A 126 12.19 0.28 -0.73
N LEU A 127 11.69 1.51 -0.60
CA LEU A 127 12.53 2.70 -0.48
C LEU A 127 13.37 2.68 0.80
N ARG A 128 12.79 2.25 1.92
CA ARG A 128 13.54 2.08 3.17
C ARG A 128 14.60 0.97 3.06
N ASP A 129 14.29 -0.13 2.37
CA ASP A 129 15.27 -1.18 2.08
C ASP A 129 16.46 -0.62 1.28
N ALA A 130 16.18 0.12 0.21
CA ALA A 130 17.21 0.73 -0.63
C ALA A 130 18.07 1.76 0.13
N PHE A 131 17.42 2.61 0.94
CA PHE A 131 18.13 3.63 1.74
C PHE A 131 19.07 3.00 2.77
N VAL A 132 18.61 1.99 3.52
CA VAL A 132 19.43 1.32 4.52
C VAL A 132 20.57 0.55 3.84
N LEU A 133 20.30 -0.11 2.71
CA LEU A 133 21.33 -0.80 1.94
C LEU A 133 22.44 0.16 1.47
N ALA A 134 22.05 1.30 0.92
CA ALA A 134 23.00 2.31 0.45
C ALA A 134 23.88 2.85 1.61
N ARG A 135 23.28 3.08 2.77
CA ARG A 135 24.02 3.51 3.97
C ARG A 135 25.02 2.45 4.42
N GLU A 136 24.58 1.20 4.61
CA GLU A 136 25.48 0.13 5.10
C GLU A 136 26.63 -0.16 4.11
N LEU A 137 26.36 -0.08 2.80
CA LEU A 137 27.40 -0.23 1.79
C LEU A 137 28.36 0.97 1.79
N GLY A 138 27.83 2.19 1.95
CA GLY A 138 28.64 3.40 2.05
C GLY A 138 29.59 3.34 3.25
N ASP A 139 29.07 2.99 4.42
CA ASP A 139 29.88 2.83 5.64
C ASP A 139 30.96 1.75 5.47
N ALA A 140 30.62 0.63 4.80
CA ALA A 140 31.55 -0.47 4.57
C ALA A 140 32.71 -0.12 3.60
N VAL A 141 32.51 0.81 2.68
CA VAL A 141 33.58 1.25 1.76
C VAL A 141 34.75 1.87 2.55
N PHE A 142 34.42 2.61 3.61
CA PHE A 142 35.41 3.30 4.45
C PHE A 142 35.92 2.46 5.63
N ASP A 143 35.39 1.26 5.84
CA ASP A 143 35.81 0.36 6.91
C ASP A 143 37.18 -0.31 6.56
N THR A 144 38.26 0.21 7.12
CA THR A 144 39.61 -0.32 6.91
C THR A 144 39.95 -1.52 7.82
N GLY A 145 39.07 -1.85 8.78
CA GLY A 145 39.29 -2.95 9.74
C GLY A 145 39.00 -4.35 9.16
N LEU A 146 38.48 -4.45 7.94
CA LEU A 146 38.16 -5.73 7.31
C LEU A 146 39.11 -6.09 6.16
N PRO A 147 39.48 -7.37 6.04
CA PRO A 147 40.41 -7.85 5.03
C PRO A 147 39.80 -7.91 3.63
N GLY A 148 39.74 -6.75 2.97
CA GLY A 148 39.34 -6.65 1.56
C GLY A 148 37.86 -6.42 1.29
N PRO A 149 37.51 -6.15 0.01
CA PRO A 149 36.19 -5.66 -0.38
C PRO A 149 35.09 -6.71 -0.19
N HIS A 150 35.35 -7.98 -0.41
CA HIS A 150 34.35 -9.03 -0.21
C HIS A 150 33.87 -9.14 1.24
N ALA A 151 34.78 -9.06 2.21
CA ALA A 151 34.43 -9.10 3.64
C ALA A 151 33.62 -7.86 4.04
N ARG A 152 33.96 -6.70 3.50
CA ARG A 152 33.22 -5.45 3.73
C ARG A 152 31.79 -5.52 3.19
N VAL A 153 31.63 -5.98 1.96
CA VAL A 153 30.28 -6.17 1.36
C VAL A 153 29.47 -7.19 2.16
N ALA A 154 30.04 -8.35 2.51
CA ALA A 154 29.32 -9.35 3.31
C ALA A 154 28.81 -8.77 4.63
N ARG A 155 29.65 -8.01 5.36
CA ARG A 155 29.28 -7.33 6.61
C ARG A 155 28.16 -6.31 6.39
N ALA A 156 28.24 -5.52 5.31
CA ALA A 156 27.20 -4.55 4.98
C ALA A 156 25.84 -5.22 4.72
N LEU A 157 25.82 -6.34 3.98
CA LEU A 157 24.60 -7.09 3.70
C LEU A 157 24.00 -7.69 4.98
N GLU A 158 24.82 -8.21 5.89
CA GLU A 158 24.36 -8.69 7.19
C GLU A 158 23.83 -7.55 8.06
N ALA A 159 24.49 -6.40 8.10
CA ALA A 159 24.04 -5.22 8.83
C ALA A 159 22.69 -4.73 8.28
N HIS A 160 22.55 -4.66 6.96
CA HIS A 160 21.28 -4.37 6.29
C HIS A 160 20.17 -5.34 6.72
N ALA A 161 20.43 -6.65 6.65
CA ALA A 161 19.42 -7.65 7.01
C ALA A 161 18.95 -7.49 8.45
N ARG A 162 19.87 -7.27 9.39
CA ARG A 162 19.55 -7.02 10.81
C ARG A 162 18.75 -5.72 11.00
N ALA A 163 19.20 -4.62 10.40
CA ALA A 163 18.56 -3.32 10.52
C ALA A 163 17.11 -3.32 9.96
N ARG A 164 16.85 -4.14 8.92
CA ARG A 164 15.53 -4.23 8.28
C ARG A 164 14.57 -5.23 8.91
N LEU A 165 15.06 -6.12 9.79
CA LEU A 165 14.28 -7.25 10.31
C LEU A 165 12.98 -6.81 10.99
N THR A 166 13.06 -5.93 11.96
CA THR A 166 11.91 -5.48 12.77
C THR A 166 10.92 -4.67 11.93
N ASP A 167 11.40 -3.70 11.15
CA ASP A 167 10.54 -2.86 10.31
C ASP A 167 9.80 -3.69 9.25
N ARG A 168 10.49 -4.63 8.60
CA ARG A 168 9.88 -5.57 7.67
C ARG A 168 8.82 -6.44 8.34
N TRP A 169 9.15 -7.02 9.50
CA TRP A 169 8.24 -7.87 10.25
C TRP A 169 6.96 -7.12 10.63
N LEU A 170 7.10 -5.94 11.22
CA LEU A 170 5.96 -5.11 11.64
C LEU A 170 5.10 -4.66 10.44
N THR A 171 5.74 -4.23 9.35
CA THR A 171 5.02 -3.78 8.16
C THR A 171 4.27 -4.94 7.49
N ILE A 172 4.91 -6.10 7.33
CA ILE A 172 4.31 -7.28 6.72
C ILE A 172 3.11 -7.76 7.55
N HIS A 173 3.32 -8.00 8.85
CA HIS A 173 2.25 -8.51 9.71
C HIS A 173 1.15 -7.47 9.97
N GLY A 174 1.50 -6.19 10.05
CA GLY A 174 0.53 -5.10 10.17
C GLY A 174 -0.39 -5.00 8.94
N THR A 175 0.17 -5.07 7.74
CA THR A 175 -0.64 -5.05 6.50
C THR A 175 -1.49 -6.31 6.34
N ASP A 176 -0.98 -7.47 6.74
CA ASP A 176 -1.77 -8.71 6.71
C ASP A 176 -2.92 -8.68 7.71
N LEU A 177 -2.64 -8.21 8.94
CA LEU A 177 -3.68 -8.06 9.96
C LEU A 177 -4.77 -7.11 9.48
N LEU A 178 -4.41 -5.96 8.91
CA LEU A 178 -5.37 -5.02 8.33
C LEU A 178 -6.18 -5.68 7.22
N SER A 179 -5.54 -6.32 6.25
CA SER A 179 -6.23 -6.96 5.13
C SER A 179 -7.20 -8.05 5.61
N THR A 180 -6.79 -8.84 6.61
CA THR A 180 -7.61 -9.91 7.19
C THR A 180 -8.76 -9.36 8.03
N ALA A 181 -8.50 -8.36 8.88
CA ALA A 181 -9.50 -7.77 9.75
C ALA A 181 -10.67 -7.15 8.96
N PHE A 182 -10.38 -6.48 7.83
CA PHE A 182 -11.42 -5.94 6.96
C PHE A 182 -12.14 -6.99 6.10
N SER A 183 -11.50 -8.12 5.85
CA SER A 183 -12.09 -9.23 5.08
C SER A 183 -12.97 -10.17 5.92
N TRP A 184 -12.78 -10.18 7.25
CA TRP A 184 -13.44 -11.13 8.13
C TRP A 184 -14.84 -10.67 8.54
N PRO A 185 -15.92 -11.42 8.23
CA PRO A 185 -17.30 -11.01 8.51
C PRO A 185 -17.59 -10.76 10.00
N ALA A 186 -16.99 -11.55 10.89
CA ALA A 186 -17.17 -11.42 12.34
C ALA A 186 -16.46 -10.17 12.94
N ALA A 187 -15.45 -9.63 12.25
CA ALA A 187 -14.70 -8.47 12.72
C ALA A 187 -15.17 -7.14 12.09
N ARG A 188 -16.28 -7.13 11.37
CA ARG A 188 -16.75 -5.94 10.61
C ARG A 188 -16.92 -4.66 11.42
N THR A 189 -17.16 -4.77 12.73
CA THR A 189 -17.36 -3.61 13.62
C THR A 189 -16.05 -3.10 14.23
N LEU A 190 -15.05 -3.95 14.42
CA LEU A 190 -13.80 -3.59 15.09
C LEU A 190 -12.92 -2.61 14.32
N PRO A 191 -12.64 -2.82 13.00
CA PRO A 191 -11.82 -1.89 12.24
C PRO A 191 -12.43 -0.48 12.11
N PRO A 192 -13.73 -0.29 11.85
CA PRO A 192 -14.36 1.04 11.88
C PRO A 192 -14.28 1.71 13.24
N MET A 193 -14.46 0.96 14.32
CA MET A 193 -14.32 1.50 15.68
C MET A 193 -12.89 1.93 15.98
N LEU A 194 -11.88 1.14 15.57
CA LEU A 194 -10.47 1.49 15.73
C LEU A 194 -10.10 2.73 14.92
N LEU A 195 -10.53 2.81 13.66
CA LEU A 195 -10.32 3.99 12.82
C LEU A 195 -10.99 5.24 13.41
N ASN A 196 -12.18 5.09 13.98
CA ASN A 196 -12.90 6.18 14.63
C ASN A 196 -12.22 6.59 15.95
N ALA A 197 -11.76 5.65 16.75
CA ALA A 197 -10.96 5.92 17.94
C ALA A 197 -9.67 6.66 17.59
N MET A 198 -8.96 6.25 16.54
CA MET A 198 -7.80 6.96 16.02
C MET A 198 -8.15 8.34 15.44
N HIS A 199 -9.38 8.53 14.94
CA HIS A 199 -9.84 9.84 14.50
C HIS A 199 -9.99 10.80 15.68
N VAL A 200 -10.49 10.35 16.80
CA VAL A 200 -10.67 11.13 18.04
C VAL A 200 -9.36 11.31 18.79
N ALA A 201 -8.56 10.25 18.90
CA ALA A 201 -7.28 10.26 19.62
C ALA A 201 -6.14 10.81 18.77
N ARG A 202 -6.13 12.13 18.53
CA ARG A 202 -5.08 12.84 17.76
C ARG A 202 -3.64 12.46 18.14
N PRO A 203 -3.27 12.28 19.46
CA PRO A 203 -1.91 11.92 19.84
C PRO A 203 -1.42 10.57 19.28
N LEU A 204 -2.33 9.62 19.01
CA LEU A 204 -1.98 8.31 18.46
C LEU A 204 -1.71 8.32 16.95
N ARG A 205 -2.16 9.35 16.24
CA ARG A 205 -1.98 9.46 14.78
C ARG A 205 -0.55 9.75 14.38
N LEU A 206 0.10 10.68 15.09
CA LEU A 206 1.45 11.11 14.71
C LEU A 206 2.48 9.98 14.80
N PRO A 207 2.56 9.21 15.89
CA PRO A 207 3.46 8.06 15.97
C PRO A 207 3.18 7.01 14.88
N LEU A 208 1.89 6.71 14.64
CA LEU A 208 1.51 5.76 13.62
C LEU A 208 1.85 6.26 12.21
N ALA A 209 1.52 7.51 11.88
CA ALA A 209 1.88 8.11 10.59
C ALA A 209 3.40 8.13 10.38
N ARG A 210 4.17 8.46 11.42
CA ARG A 210 5.64 8.40 11.36
C ARG A 210 6.14 6.98 11.14
N ALA A 211 5.60 6.00 11.85
CA ALA A 211 5.97 4.60 11.66
C ALA A 211 5.65 4.09 10.25
N LEU A 212 4.50 4.50 9.68
CA LEU A 212 4.11 4.13 8.32
C LEU A 212 4.99 4.79 7.24
N VAL A 213 5.42 6.03 7.45
CA VAL A 213 6.24 6.78 6.47
C VAL A 213 7.72 6.47 6.63
N PHE A 214 8.25 6.54 7.85
CA PHE A 214 9.70 6.48 8.13
C PHE A 214 10.16 5.11 8.66
N GLY A 215 9.23 4.22 9.00
CA GLY A 215 9.53 2.96 9.64
C GLY A 215 9.86 3.10 11.13
N HIS A 216 10.18 1.97 11.74
CA HIS A 216 10.65 1.92 13.13
C HIS A 216 12.18 2.14 13.14
N ARG A 217 12.57 3.29 13.64
CA ARG A 217 13.97 3.63 13.96
C ARG A 217 14.14 3.64 15.45
#